data_81b2f7fe1e2629419c825b33a8998e41
#
_entry.id   81b2f7fe1e2629419c825b33a8998e41
#
_cell.length_a   1.000
_cell.length_b   1.000
_cell.length_c   1.000
_cell.angle_alpha   90.00
_cell.angle_beta   90.00
_cell.angle_gamma   90.00
#
_symmetry.space_group_name_H-M   'P 1'
#
loop_
_entity.id
_entity.type
_entity.pdbx_description
1 polymer ?
#
loop_
_entity_poly.entity_id
_entity_poly.type
_entity_poly.pdbx_seq_one_letter_code
_entity_poly.pdbx_strand_id
1 'polypeptide(L)'
;NKNLTEFEALKVFEFMGINTVNSKVVSNLTKARELSKEIGFPLVMKILSSEIQHKTDIDGVELNVNSDKDLKSRYDKLFKVFQNLKIQADKRRLIIQKMETGLAELILGYRVDELVGPIVVIGSGGVLSEVYNDKSVRIAPVNFKEAKMMIREVKSSIIFDGFRGLPKTNIDILASAIVNISQLAFVKEIKEAEINP
;
A
#
# COMPACT_ATOMS: atom_id res chain seq x y z
N ASN A 1 18.19 -11.42 3.06
CA ASN A 1 16.78 -10.99 3.00
C ASN A 1 16.48 -10.59 1.57
N LYS A 2 15.34 -11.04 1.04
CA LYS A 2 14.85 -10.66 -0.30
C LYS A 2 13.59 -9.82 -0.10
N ASN A 3 13.60 -8.59 -0.63
CA ASN A 3 12.40 -7.77 -0.66
C ASN A 3 11.53 -8.15 -1.86
N LEU A 4 10.24 -8.22 -1.65
CA LEU A 4 9.26 -8.32 -2.73
C LEU A 4 9.08 -6.96 -3.38
N THR A 5 8.75 -6.96 -4.67
CA THR A 5 8.21 -5.77 -5.32
C THR A 5 6.81 -5.49 -4.80
N GLU A 6 6.32 -4.25 -4.95
CA GLU A 6 4.95 -3.88 -4.57
C GLU A 6 3.90 -4.81 -5.22
N PHE A 7 4.09 -5.17 -6.49
CA PHE A 7 3.15 -6.06 -7.19
C PHE A 7 3.15 -7.48 -6.61
N GLU A 8 4.32 -8.03 -6.26
CA GLU A 8 4.41 -9.34 -5.59
C GLU A 8 3.79 -9.30 -4.20
N ALA A 9 4.02 -8.23 -3.43
CA ALA A 9 3.41 -8.04 -2.11
C ALA A 9 1.88 -7.97 -2.20
N LEU A 10 1.32 -7.23 -3.16
CA LEU A 10 -0.13 -7.18 -3.40
C LEU A 10 -0.71 -8.58 -3.66
N LYS A 11 0.00 -9.44 -4.43
CA LYS A 11 -0.45 -10.81 -4.66
C LYS A 11 -0.43 -11.67 -3.39
N VAL A 12 0.53 -11.46 -2.51
CA VAL A 12 0.55 -12.12 -1.19
C VAL A 12 -0.65 -11.66 -0.36
N PHE A 13 -0.93 -10.36 -0.31
CA PHE A 13 -2.07 -9.82 0.43
C PHE A 13 -3.42 -10.32 -0.13
N GLU A 14 -3.58 -10.38 -1.46
CA GLU A 14 -4.77 -10.98 -2.09
C GLU A 14 -4.95 -12.45 -1.67
N PHE A 15 -3.88 -13.24 -1.69
CA PHE A 15 -3.91 -14.64 -1.26
C PHE A 15 -4.31 -14.78 0.22
N MET A 16 -3.92 -13.81 1.05
CA MET A 16 -4.30 -13.74 2.46
C MET A 16 -5.74 -13.23 2.68
N GLY A 17 -6.49 -12.93 1.62
CA GLY A 17 -7.86 -12.41 1.72
C GLY A 17 -7.95 -10.93 2.07
N ILE A 18 -6.89 -10.17 1.84
CA ILE A 18 -6.88 -8.71 1.95
C ILE A 18 -7.18 -8.13 0.57
N ASN A 19 -8.22 -7.30 0.46
CA ASN A 19 -8.55 -6.65 -0.80
C ASN A 19 -7.45 -5.67 -1.20
N THR A 20 -7.01 -5.78 -2.45
CA THR A 20 -5.98 -4.88 -3.01
C THR A 20 -6.55 -4.05 -4.15
N VAL A 21 -5.87 -2.95 -4.45
CA VAL A 21 -6.21 -2.10 -5.58
C VAL A 21 -5.92 -2.80 -6.91
N ASN A 22 -6.78 -2.61 -7.91
CA ASN A 22 -6.55 -3.14 -9.26
C ASN A 22 -5.23 -2.59 -9.83
N SER A 23 -4.28 -3.48 -10.04
CA SER A 23 -2.89 -3.15 -10.37
C SER A 23 -2.39 -3.95 -11.57
N LYS A 24 -1.59 -3.32 -12.43
CA LYS A 24 -0.96 -3.97 -13.58
C LYS A 24 0.50 -3.55 -13.71
N VAL A 25 1.35 -4.49 -14.08
CA VAL A 25 2.76 -4.22 -14.38
C VAL A 25 2.92 -3.86 -15.85
N VAL A 26 3.66 -2.80 -16.14
CA VAL A 26 3.92 -2.33 -17.50
C VAL A 26 5.41 -2.17 -17.75
N SER A 27 5.84 -2.59 -18.95
CA SER A 27 7.24 -2.53 -19.40
C SER A 27 7.50 -1.45 -20.43
N ASN A 28 6.47 -0.90 -21.06
CA ASN A 28 6.55 0.13 -22.08
C ASN A 28 5.26 0.95 -22.16
N LEU A 29 5.32 2.08 -22.86
CA LEU A 29 4.19 3.00 -22.99
C LEU A 29 2.98 2.37 -23.71
N THR A 30 3.21 1.54 -24.72
CA THR A 30 2.12 0.88 -25.45
C THR A 30 1.31 -0.02 -24.52
N LYS A 31 2.00 -0.83 -23.69
CA LYS A 31 1.34 -1.68 -22.70
C LYS A 31 0.67 -0.87 -21.59
N ALA A 32 1.27 0.27 -21.19
CA ALA A 32 0.65 1.17 -20.23
C ALA A 32 -0.69 1.72 -20.77
N ARG A 33 -0.75 2.13 -22.04
CA ARG A 33 -1.98 2.61 -22.69
C ARG A 33 -3.05 1.53 -22.83
N GLU A 34 -2.66 0.30 -23.17
CA GLU A 34 -3.58 -0.82 -23.28
C GLU A 34 -4.23 -1.10 -21.92
N LEU A 35 -3.41 -1.32 -20.88
CA LEU A 35 -3.88 -1.70 -19.56
C LEU A 35 -4.58 -0.56 -18.81
N SER A 36 -4.26 0.71 -19.11
CA SER A 36 -4.96 1.85 -18.53
C SER A 36 -6.44 1.91 -18.95
N LYS A 37 -6.78 1.40 -20.14
CA LYS A 37 -8.16 1.30 -20.60
C LYS A 37 -8.97 0.25 -19.82
N GLU A 38 -8.30 -0.83 -19.36
CA GLU A 38 -8.93 -1.86 -18.54
C GLU A 38 -9.18 -1.37 -17.10
N ILE A 39 -8.20 -0.64 -16.52
CA ILE A 39 -8.28 -0.14 -15.14
C ILE A 39 -9.21 1.07 -15.06
N GLY A 40 -9.18 1.95 -16.05
CA GLY A 40 -9.90 3.23 -16.09
C GLY A 40 -9.18 4.34 -15.30
N PHE A 41 -9.29 5.57 -15.79
CA PHE A 41 -8.77 6.76 -15.10
C PHE A 41 -9.66 7.19 -13.91
N PRO A 42 -9.14 7.92 -12.92
CA PRO A 42 -7.74 8.29 -12.72
C PRO A 42 -6.86 7.12 -12.26
N LEU A 43 -5.55 7.21 -12.54
CA LEU A 43 -4.56 6.21 -12.21
C LEU A 43 -3.44 6.78 -11.34
N VAL A 44 -2.75 5.88 -10.67
CA VAL A 44 -1.42 6.09 -10.08
C VAL A 44 -0.41 5.30 -10.90
N MET A 45 0.75 5.88 -11.13
CA MET A 45 1.90 5.21 -11.75
C MET A 45 3.08 5.26 -10.80
N LYS A 46 3.73 4.13 -10.58
CA LYS A 46 4.90 4.04 -9.69
C LYS A 46 6.01 3.22 -10.35
N ILE A 47 7.26 3.54 -10.00
CA ILE A 47 8.41 2.68 -10.31
C ILE A 47 8.25 1.37 -9.54
N LEU A 48 8.43 0.24 -10.23
CA LEU A 48 8.39 -1.08 -9.65
C LEU A 48 9.82 -1.63 -9.48
N SER A 49 10.28 -1.69 -8.24
CA SER A 49 11.59 -2.21 -7.87
C SER A 49 11.54 -2.76 -6.45
N SER A 50 12.23 -3.85 -6.20
CA SER A 50 12.45 -4.41 -4.85
C SER A 50 13.60 -3.71 -4.11
N GLU A 51 14.41 -2.93 -4.81
CA GLU A 51 15.57 -2.22 -4.25
C GLU A 51 15.22 -0.79 -3.78
N ILE A 52 14.08 -0.25 -4.26
CA ILE A 52 13.62 1.12 -3.97
C ILE A 52 12.40 1.03 -3.05
N GLN A 53 12.59 1.29 -1.77
CA GLN A 53 11.51 1.26 -0.78
C GLN A 53 10.74 2.58 -0.77
N HIS A 54 11.42 3.72 -0.68
CA HIS A 54 10.81 5.06 -0.62
C HIS A 54 10.76 5.70 -2.02
N LYS A 55 9.75 5.32 -2.80
CA LYS A 55 9.61 5.78 -4.19
C LYS A 55 9.33 7.27 -4.31
N THR A 56 8.69 7.85 -3.31
CA THR A 56 8.36 9.29 -3.25
C THR A 56 9.60 10.16 -3.17
N ASP A 57 10.64 9.72 -2.44
CA ASP A 57 11.88 10.48 -2.24
C ASP A 57 12.70 10.65 -3.53
N ILE A 58 12.42 9.81 -4.52
CA ILE A 58 13.11 9.82 -5.83
C ILE A 58 12.21 10.27 -6.98
N ASP A 59 11.08 10.91 -6.70
CA ASP A 59 10.07 11.25 -7.73
C ASP A 59 9.55 10.01 -8.50
N GLY A 60 9.54 8.86 -7.86
CA GLY A 60 9.16 7.57 -8.44
C GLY A 60 7.65 7.28 -8.43
N VAL A 61 6.81 8.25 -8.05
CA VAL A 61 5.35 8.14 -7.97
C VAL A 61 4.68 9.30 -8.70
N GLU A 62 3.71 9.00 -9.54
CA GLU A 62 2.88 9.97 -10.23
C GLU A 62 1.41 9.70 -9.94
N LEU A 63 0.77 10.64 -9.26
CA LEU A 63 -0.64 10.61 -8.88
C LEU A 63 -1.50 11.33 -9.90
N ASN A 64 -2.83 11.11 -9.85
CA ASN A 64 -3.82 11.84 -10.63
C ASN A 64 -3.54 11.82 -12.14
N VAL A 65 -3.21 10.64 -12.69
CA VAL A 65 -3.12 10.44 -14.13
C VAL A 65 -4.53 10.34 -14.67
N ASN A 66 -5.02 11.40 -15.35
CA ASN A 66 -6.45 11.55 -15.68
C ASN A 66 -6.78 11.25 -17.14
N SER A 67 -5.77 11.09 -17.98
CA SER A 67 -5.95 10.90 -19.43
C SER A 67 -4.78 10.17 -20.08
N ASP A 68 -4.95 9.70 -21.32
CA ASP A 68 -3.85 9.13 -22.12
C ASP A 68 -2.72 10.14 -22.36
N LYS A 69 -3.05 11.42 -22.48
CA LYS A 69 -2.04 12.50 -22.60
C LYS A 69 -1.22 12.62 -21.32
N ASP A 70 -1.88 12.62 -20.16
CA ASP A 70 -1.20 12.65 -18.86
C ASP A 70 -0.37 11.38 -18.67
N LEU A 71 -0.91 10.20 -19.00
CA LEU A 71 -0.23 8.92 -18.90
C LEU A 71 1.10 8.96 -19.67
N LYS A 72 1.11 9.46 -20.91
CA LYS A 72 2.35 9.62 -21.68
C LYS A 72 3.34 10.55 -20.97
N SER A 73 2.89 11.73 -20.54
CA SER A 73 3.74 12.72 -19.88
C SER A 73 4.36 12.17 -18.59
N ARG A 74 3.55 11.49 -17.75
CA ARG A 74 4.00 10.90 -16.49
C ARG A 74 4.90 9.69 -16.72
N TYR A 75 4.60 8.88 -17.74
CA TYR A 75 5.47 7.80 -18.16
C TYR A 75 6.87 8.30 -18.52
N ASP A 76 6.95 9.33 -19.35
CA ASP A 76 8.21 9.93 -19.79
C ASP A 76 9.01 10.50 -18.59
N LYS A 77 8.31 11.07 -17.58
CA LYS A 77 8.94 11.56 -16.35
C LYS A 77 9.54 10.41 -15.53
N LEU A 78 8.77 9.37 -15.24
CA LEU A 78 9.25 8.19 -14.52
C LEU A 78 10.37 7.46 -15.26
N PHE A 79 10.34 7.48 -16.60
CA PHE A 79 11.39 6.89 -17.40
C PHE A 79 12.74 7.63 -17.26
N LYS A 80 12.71 8.96 -17.09
CA LYS A 80 13.92 9.75 -16.77
C LYS A 80 14.48 9.40 -15.39
N VAL A 81 13.63 9.10 -14.41
CA VAL A 81 14.08 8.64 -13.09
C VAL A 81 14.87 7.34 -13.22
N PHE A 82 14.41 6.36 -14.00
CA PHE A 82 15.18 5.15 -14.27
C PHE A 82 16.56 5.42 -14.88
N GLN A 83 16.66 6.42 -15.77
CA GLN A 83 17.94 6.81 -16.39
C GLN A 83 18.88 7.41 -15.34
N ASN A 84 18.38 8.30 -14.49
CA ASN A 84 19.15 8.93 -13.42
C ASN A 84 19.69 7.92 -12.42
N LEU A 85 18.88 6.91 -12.09
CA LEU A 85 19.24 5.79 -11.19
C LEU A 85 20.11 4.73 -11.89
N LYS A 86 20.41 4.90 -13.20
CA LYS A 86 21.18 3.94 -14.01
C LYS A 86 20.63 2.50 -14.01
N ILE A 87 19.31 2.36 -13.85
CA ILE A 87 18.65 1.06 -13.88
C ILE A 87 18.71 0.50 -15.30
N GLN A 88 19.12 -0.77 -15.43
CA GLN A 88 19.22 -1.47 -16.70
C GLN A 88 17.86 -1.54 -17.41
N ALA A 89 17.86 -1.44 -18.72
CA ALA A 89 16.62 -1.30 -19.52
C ALA A 89 15.67 -2.50 -19.35
N ASP A 90 16.18 -3.71 -19.23
CA ASP A 90 15.44 -4.95 -19.04
C ASP A 90 14.77 -5.04 -17.65
N LYS A 91 15.25 -4.28 -16.68
CA LYS A 91 14.71 -4.20 -15.31
C LYS A 91 13.72 -3.06 -15.10
N ARG A 92 13.55 -2.16 -16.09
CA ARG A 92 12.63 -1.01 -15.97
C ARG A 92 11.19 -1.49 -16.06
N ARG A 93 10.48 -1.41 -14.95
CA ARG A 93 9.05 -1.74 -14.85
C ARG A 93 8.34 -0.65 -14.05
N LEU A 94 7.13 -0.35 -14.48
CA LEU A 94 6.21 0.47 -13.71
C LEU A 94 5.04 -0.40 -13.26
N ILE A 95 4.41 -0.01 -12.18
CA ILE A 95 3.08 -0.47 -11.80
C ILE A 95 2.10 0.66 -12.05
N ILE A 96 0.98 0.34 -12.68
CA ILE A 96 -0.18 1.24 -12.78
C ILE A 96 -1.31 0.69 -11.95
N GLN A 97 -1.98 1.56 -11.22
CA GLN A 97 -3.01 1.19 -10.26
C GLN A 97 -4.22 2.11 -10.42
N LYS A 98 -5.42 1.59 -10.15
CA LYS A 98 -6.59 2.46 -9.98
C LYS A 98 -6.32 3.43 -8.85
N MET A 99 -6.58 4.72 -9.08
CA MET A 99 -6.53 5.69 -8.00
C MET A 99 -7.83 5.61 -7.21
N GLU A 100 -7.70 5.15 -5.97
CA GLU A 100 -8.83 5.07 -5.05
C GLU A 100 -8.85 6.32 -4.14
N THR A 101 -10.05 6.68 -3.71
CA THR A 101 -10.26 7.74 -2.71
C THR A 101 -10.99 7.14 -1.53
N GLY A 102 -10.49 7.41 -0.33
CA GLY A 102 -11.04 6.89 0.91
C GLY A 102 -11.42 7.99 1.88
N LEU A 103 -12.05 7.61 2.98
CA LEU A 103 -12.37 8.52 4.09
C LEU A 103 -11.12 8.88 4.91
N ALA A 104 -10.18 7.96 4.98
CA ALA A 104 -8.89 8.10 5.66
C ALA A 104 -7.84 7.20 5.05
N GLU A 105 -6.60 7.55 5.31
CA GLU A 105 -5.43 6.71 5.07
C GLU A 105 -5.01 6.06 6.39
N LEU A 106 -4.73 4.76 6.34
CA LEU A 106 -4.27 3.98 7.48
C LEU A 106 -3.03 3.19 7.08
N ILE A 107 -2.12 3.02 8.04
CA ILE A 107 -0.98 2.11 7.91
C ILE A 107 -1.32 0.83 8.65
N LEU A 108 -1.15 -0.30 7.99
CA LEU A 108 -1.27 -1.63 8.59
C LEU A 108 0.04 -2.39 8.39
N GLY A 109 0.71 -2.72 9.48
CA GLY A 109 2.02 -3.35 9.47
C GLY A 109 2.08 -4.64 10.29
N TYR A 110 2.95 -5.53 9.87
CA TYR A 110 3.43 -6.68 10.60
C TYR A 110 4.96 -6.65 10.62
N ARG A 111 5.56 -6.91 11.76
CA ARG A 111 7.02 -7.11 11.86
C ARG A 111 7.37 -8.07 12.99
N VAL A 112 8.55 -8.66 12.89
CA VAL A 112 9.15 -9.42 13.99
C VAL A 112 10.06 -8.48 14.78
N ASP A 113 9.61 -8.11 15.97
CA ASP A 113 10.38 -7.29 16.90
C ASP A 113 11.41 -8.16 17.63
N GLU A 114 12.60 -7.63 17.85
CA GLU A 114 13.71 -8.40 18.44
C GLU A 114 13.47 -8.78 19.91
N LEU A 115 12.68 -8.00 20.64
CA LEU A 115 12.44 -8.21 22.08
C LEU A 115 11.17 -9.00 22.35
N VAL A 116 10.08 -8.70 21.63
CA VAL A 116 8.77 -9.24 21.93
C VAL A 116 8.25 -10.23 20.89
N GLY A 117 9.00 -10.41 19.80
CA GLY A 117 8.59 -11.29 18.69
C GLY A 117 7.64 -10.64 17.71
N PRO A 118 6.75 -11.42 17.05
CA PRO A 118 5.88 -10.90 16.01
C PRO A 118 4.84 -9.92 16.57
N ILE A 119 4.72 -8.76 15.94
CA ILE A 119 3.73 -7.72 16.27
C ILE A 119 2.95 -7.31 15.03
N VAL A 120 1.70 -6.88 15.25
CA VAL A 120 0.87 -6.22 14.27
C VAL A 120 0.56 -4.80 14.74
N VAL A 121 0.57 -3.86 13.81
CA VAL A 121 0.40 -2.43 14.06
C VAL A 121 -0.68 -1.89 13.12
N ILE A 122 -1.59 -1.09 13.64
CA ILE A 122 -2.45 -0.22 12.84
C ILE A 122 -2.26 1.22 13.31
N GLY A 123 -2.20 2.16 12.39
CA GLY A 123 -2.04 3.58 12.70
C GLY A 123 -2.67 4.48 11.66
N SER A 124 -2.77 5.76 11.99
CA SER A 124 -3.14 6.80 11.03
C SER A 124 -2.08 6.88 9.93
N GLY A 125 -2.52 6.96 8.67
CA GLY A 125 -1.67 7.20 7.51
C GLY A 125 -1.57 8.69 7.16
N GLY A 126 -0.98 8.97 6.02
CA GLY A 126 -0.78 10.33 5.51
C GLY A 126 0.48 11.01 6.04
N VAL A 127 0.74 12.20 5.50
CA VAL A 127 1.99 12.96 5.71
C VAL A 127 2.31 13.26 7.18
N LEU A 128 1.28 13.35 8.04
CA LEU A 128 1.45 13.68 9.46
C LEU A 128 1.45 12.45 10.38
N SER A 129 1.41 11.24 9.83
CA SER A 129 1.36 9.99 10.61
C SER A 129 2.52 9.86 11.59
N GLU A 130 3.73 10.20 11.15
CA GLU A 130 4.94 10.16 11.99
C GLU A 130 4.92 11.19 13.11
N VAL A 131 4.31 12.35 12.86
CA VAL A 131 4.23 13.45 13.84
C VAL A 131 3.26 13.11 14.97
N TYR A 132 2.10 12.56 14.64
CA TYR A 132 1.05 12.27 15.63
C TYR A 132 1.25 10.96 16.37
N ASN A 133 2.03 10.02 15.81
CA ASN A 133 2.29 8.69 16.38
C ASN A 133 1.01 7.98 16.87
N ASP A 134 -0.08 8.18 16.10
CA ASP A 134 -1.43 7.66 16.41
C ASP A 134 -1.52 6.22 15.91
N LYS A 135 -1.22 5.26 16.78
CA LYS A 135 -1.16 3.83 16.44
C LYS A 135 -1.58 2.94 17.60
N SER A 136 -2.00 1.73 17.26
CA SER A 136 -2.21 0.62 18.17
C SER A 136 -1.33 -0.57 17.77
N VAL A 137 -0.77 -1.25 18.77
CA VAL A 137 0.17 -2.37 18.58
C VAL A 137 -0.28 -3.55 19.42
N ARG A 138 -0.17 -4.77 18.86
CA ARG A 138 -0.41 -6.04 19.59
C ARG A 138 0.62 -7.09 19.20
N ILE A 139 0.86 -8.03 20.08
CA ILE A 139 1.59 -9.27 19.74
C ILE A 139 0.71 -10.05 18.75
N ALA A 140 1.31 -10.51 17.66
CA ALA A 140 0.63 -11.29 16.63
C ALA A 140 0.75 -12.79 16.94
N PRO A 141 -0.28 -13.62 16.58
CA PRO A 141 -1.50 -13.23 15.88
C PRO A 141 -2.57 -12.64 16.80
N VAL A 142 -3.45 -11.82 16.26
CA VAL A 142 -4.62 -11.27 16.97
C VAL A 142 -5.92 -11.90 16.49
N ASN A 143 -6.93 -11.91 17.33
CA ASN A 143 -8.28 -12.31 16.95
C ASN A 143 -9.12 -11.10 16.49
N PHE A 144 -10.33 -11.38 15.99
CA PHE A 144 -11.22 -10.36 15.42
C PHE A 144 -11.66 -9.29 16.44
N LYS A 145 -11.87 -9.70 17.71
CA LYS A 145 -12.24 -8.78 18.79
C LYS A 145 -11.10 -7.81 19.09
N GLU A 146 -9.89 -8.33 19.20
CA GLU A 146 -8.68 -7.53 19.41
C GLU A 146 -8.43 -6.57 18.24
N ALA A 147 -8.59 -7.03 17.00
CA ALA A 147 -8.47 -6.20 15.83
C ALA A 147 -9.46 -5.01 15.85
N LYS A 148 -10.71 -5.23 16.26
CA LYS A 148 -11.68 -4.14 16.45
C LYS A 148 -11.27 -3.17 17.57
N MET A 149 -10.71 -3.68 18.65
CA MET A 149 -10.18 -2.82 19.72
C MET A 149 -9.01 -1.96 19.21
N MET A 150 -8.09 -2.55 18.47
CA MET A 150 -6.97 -1.83 17.86
C MET A 150 -7.44 -0.67 16.97
N ILE A 151 -8.46 -0.91 16.13
CA ILE A 151 -9.04 0.15 15.29
C ILE A 151 -9.57 1.29 16.15
N ARG A 152 -10.27 0.98 17.25
CA ARG A 152 -10.88 2.01 18.13
C ARG A 152 -9.86 2.78 18.97
N GLU A 153 -8.68 2.25 19.20
CA GLU A 153 -7.58 2.93 19.88
C GLU A 153 -6.91 3.99 19.01
N VAL A 154 -6.99 3.87 17.68
CA VAL A 154 -6.47 4.89 16.74
C VAL A 154 -7.43 6.07 16.70
N LYS A 155 -6.95 7.27 17.07
CA LYS A 155 -7.78 8.48 17.21
C LYS A 155 -8.51 8.85 15.93
N SER A 156 -7.85 8.71 14.78
CA SER A 156 -8.47 8.99 13.48
C SER A 156 -9.66 8.08 13.15
N SER A 157 -9.83 6.95 13.86
CA SER A 157 -10.94 6.02 13.66
C SER A 157 -12.33 6.63 13.92
N ILE A 158 -12.41 7.76 14.61
CA ILE A 158 -13.66 8.49 14.86
C ILE A 158 -14.42 8.80 13.57
N ILE A 159 -13.72 8.98 12.46
CA ILE A 159 -14.34 9.27 11.16
C ILE A 159 -15.19 8.10 10.64
N PHE A 160 -14.88 6.86 11.05
CA PHE A 160 -15.61 5.66 10.60
C PHE A 160 -17.02 5.57 11.17
N ASP A 161 -17.30 6.31 12.23
CA ASP A 161 -18.64 6.38 12.85
C ASP A 161 -19.55 7.43 12.21
N GLY A 162 -19.11 8.10 11.15
CA GLY A 162 -19.90 9.12 10.45
C GLY A 162 -19.67 10.53 10.99
N PHE A 163 -18.46 10.83 11.44
CA PHE A 163 -18.09 12.13 11.99
C PHE A 163 -18.34 13.27 10.98
N ARG A 164 -19.00 14.36 11.44
CA ARG A 164 -19.31 15.55 10.64
C ARG A 164 -20.00 15.29 9.30
N GLY A 165 -20.89 14.30 9.25
CA GLY A 165 -21.64 13.97 8.04
C GLY A 165 -20.94 13.05 7.05
N LEU A 166 -19.76 12.54 7.37
CA LEU A 166 -19.12 11.47 6.62
C LEU A 166 -19.94 10.18 6.74
N PRO A 167 -19.94 9.32 5.72
CA PRO A 167 -20.63 8.03 5.80
C PRO A 167 -20.00 7.12 6.85
N LYS A 168 -20.82 6.29 7.50
CA LYS A 168 -20.30 5.23 8.37
C LYS A 168 -19.59 4.17 7.55
N THR A 169 -18.46 3.69 8.07
CA THR A 169 -17.65 2.65 7.43
C THR A 169 -17.83 1.31 8.13
N ASN A 170 -17.82 0.24 7.34
CA ASN A 170 -17.78 -1.10 7.89
C ASN A 170 -16.35 -1.46 8.35
N ILE A 171 -16.08 -1.29 9.64
CA ILE A 171 -14.78 -1.61 10.24
C ILE A 171 -14.46 -3.12 10.25
N ASP A 172 -15.41 -3.99 9.94
CA ASP A 172 -15.22 -5.44 9.95
C ASP A 172 -14.26 -5.89 8.84
N ILE A 173 -14.29 -5.19 7.69
CA ILE A 173 -13.34 -5.42 6.59
C ILE A 173 -11.92 -5.10 7.04
N LEU A 174 -11.73 -3.96 7.70
CA LEU A 174 -10.44 -3.55 8.25
C LEU A 174 -9.97 -4.51 9.36
N ALA A 175 -10.88 -4.91 10.27
CA ALA A 175 -10.57 -5.89 11.32
C ALA A 175 -10.14 -7.24 10.73
N SER A 176 -10.79 -7.70 9.65
CA SER A 176 -10.39 -8.91 8.94
C SER A 176 -8.99 -8.76 8.31
N ALA A 177 -8.67 -7.60 7.74
CA ALA A 177 -7.33 -7.35 7.19
C ALA A 177 -6.25 -7.40 8.28
N ILE A 178 -6.51 -6.83 9.48
CA ILE A 178 -5.61 -6.90 10.63
C ILE A 178 -5.40 -8.34 11.08
N VAL A 179 -6.49 -9.12 11.21
CA VAL A 179 -6.39 -10.55 11.58
C VAL A 179 -5.55 -11.27 10.53
N ASN A 180 -5.84 -11.09 9.25
CA ASN A 180 -5.15 -11.80 8.16
C ASN A 180 -3.65 -11.48 8.15
N ILE A 181 -3.24 -10.20 8.20
CA ILE A 181 -1.82 -9.86 8.21
C ILE A 181 -1.12 -10.38 9.48
N SER A 182 -1.81 -10.44 10.61
CA SER A 182 -1.25 -10.95 11.85
C SER A 182 -0.89 -12.46 11.78
N GLN A 183 -1.50 -13.22 10.85
CA GLN A 183 -1.18 -14.63 10.62
C GLN A 183 0.23 -14.84 10.05
N LEU A 184 0.87 -13.78 9.55
CA LEU A 184 2.29 -13.84 9.16
C LEU A 184 3.20 -14.27 10.32
N ALA A 185 2.73 -14.19 11.56
CA ALA A 185 3.42 -14.73 12.73
C ALA A 185 3.76 -16.22 12.61
N PHE A 186 3.02 -16.97 11.79
CA PHE A 186 3.28 -18.39 11.54
C PHE A 186 4.22 -18.64 10.35
N VAL A 187 4.64 -17.59 9.62
CA VAL A 187 5.51 -17.67 8.44
C VAL A 187 6.89 -17.13 8.80
N LYS A 188 7.81 -18.02 9.18
CA LYS A 188 9.14 -17.67 9.69
C LYS A 188 10.00 -16.85 8.73
N GLU A 189 9.76 -17.00 7.44
CA GLU A 189 10.50 -16.34 6.36
C GLU A 189 10.14 -14.86 6.22
N ILE A 190 8.94 -14.46 6.64
CA ILE A 190 8.49 -13.07 6.55
C ILE A 190 8.85 -12.34 7.85
N LYS A 191 9.67 -11.33 7.72
CA LYS A 191 10.12 -10.51 8.85
C LYS A 191 9.35 -9.21 8.99
N GLU A 192 8.86 -8.69 7.87
CA GLU A 192 8.13 -7.44 7.81
C GLU A 192 7.17 -7.43 6.63
N ALA A 193 6.02 -6.84 6.81
CA ALA A 193 5.04 -6.56 5.77
C ALA A 193 4.27 -5.30 6.14
N GLU A 194 4.11 -4.37 5.19
CA GLU A 194 3.41 -3.11 5.42
C GLU A 194 2.47 -2.80 4.26
N ILE A 195 1.29 -2.34 4.60
CA ILE A 195 0.32 -1.73 3.71
C ILE A 195 0.28 -0.25 4.08
N ASN A 196 0.83 0.58 3.19
CA ASN A 196 0.86 2.03 3.31
C ASN A 196 0.24 2.59 2.03
N PRO A 197 -0.82 3.38 2.11
CA PRO A 197 -1.55 3.85 0.94
C PRO A 197 -0.73 4.76 0.03
#